data_ba46129bf16cfcb53176c9646979ab84
#
_entry.id   ba46129bf16cfcb53176c9646979ab84
#
_cell.length_a   1.000
_cell.length_b   1.000
_cell.length_c   1.000
_cell.angle_alpha   90.00
_cell.angle_beta   90.00
_cell.angle_gamma   90.00
#
_symmetry.space_group_name_H-M   'P 1'
#
loop_
_entity.id
_entity.type
_entity.pdbx_description
1 polymer ?
#
loop_
_entity_poly.entity_id
_entity_poly.type
_entity_poly.pdbx_seq_one_letter_code
_entity_poly.pdbx_strand_id
1 'polypeptide(L)'
;QLSEEQGQAIPRLVQSGRVTVDYIAKDKQNIKTEKHYSVQKGILETLDISQRAKKRLELRNFLLEKSESGKLADLHKLFSRDVVKFFIEAGALVITEVEVNRADSYFEKVARTDFLELNAQQAHAVEVMAGQIGRGGKPFLLEGVTGSGKTEVYLHLIERTLAMGKTAIVLVPEISLTPQMTNRFISRFGDLVAIMHSGLSDGEKFDEWRKVRSGQAKVVVGARSAIFAPLDNIGAIIIDEEHEATYKQESNPRYHARDVALLRAKSHGAILVLGSATPSIETRARAQKGVYHFLELTERANPKAKIPQVEVVDFKDFVGRQEVSDFTPPLLEKIRSEERRVGKE
;
A
#
# COMPACT_ATOMS: atom_id res chain seq x y z
N GLN A 1 -12.22 21.25 -30.41
CA GLN A 1 -11.85 22.10 -29.25
C GLN A 1 -12.70 23.37 -29.32
N LEU A 2 -13.46 23.65 -28.29
CA LEU A 2 -14.27 24.87 -28.18
C LEU A 2 -13.35 26.03 -27.81
N SER A 3 -13.67 27.23 -28.31
CA SER A 3 -13.00 28.45 -27.85
C SER A 3 -13.41 28.74 -26.39
N GLU A 4 -12.63 29.57 -25.69
CA GLU A 4 -12.88 29.89 -24.28
C GLU A 4 -14.26 30.56 -24.09
N GLU A 5 -14.68 31.42 -25.05
CA GLU A 5 -16.01 32.04 -25.08
C GLU A 5 -17.14 31.04 -25.30
N GLN A 6 -16.93 30.02 -26.17
CA GLN A 6 -17.88 28.94 -26.38
C GLN A 6 -18.01 28.05 -25.13
N GLY A 7 -16.91 27.84 -24.41
CA GLY A 7 -16.90 27.10 -23.14
C GLY A 7 -17.74 27.77 -22.05
N GLN A 8 -17.71 29.11 -21.97
CA GLN A 8 -18.48 29.88 -20.99
C GLN A 8 -19.99 29.91 -21.30
N ALA A 9 -20.41 29.65 -22.54
CA ALA A 9 -21.82 29.60 -22.94
C ALA A 9 -22.49 28.24 -22.60
N ILE A 10 -21.72 27.15 -22.46
CA ILE A 10 -22.26 25.81 -22.22
C ILE A 10 -23.15 25.72 -20.98
N PRO A 11 -22.79 26.24 -19.78
CA PRO A 11 -23.65 26.17 -18.60
C PRO A 11 -25.02 26.78 -18.81
N ARG A 12 -25.08 27.92 -19.52
CA ARG A 12 -26.38 28.59 -19.84
C ARG A 12 -27.24 27.79 -20.81
N LEU A 13 -26.60 27.14 -21.81
CA LEU A 13 -27.30 26.29 -22.78
C LEU A 13 -27.79 24.98 -22.15
N VAL A 14 -27.04 24.41 -21.21
CA VAL A 14 -27.49 23.25 -20.43
C VAL A 14 -28.66 23.62 -19.53
N GLN A 15 -28.59 24.76 -18.85
CA GLN A 15 -29.67 25.22 -17.96
C GLN A 15 -30.95 25.55 -18.72
N SER A 16 -30.86 25.99 -20.00
CA SER A 16 -32.00 26.22 -20.86
C SER A 16 -32.55 24.97 -21.57
N GLY A 17 -31.96 23.78 -21.32
CA GLY A 17 -32.38 22.52 -21.96
C GLY A 17 -32.04 22.40 -23.44
N ARG A 18 -31.25 23.36 -23.99
CA ARG A 18 -30.87 23.36 -25.42
C ARG A 18 -29.70 22.47 -25.74
N VAL A 19 -28.92 22.08 -24.73
CA VAL A 19 -27.77 21.20 -24.82
C VAL A 19 -27.78 20.23 -23.67
N THR A 20 -27.53 18.96 -23.96
CA THR A 20 -27.21 17.92 -22.96
C THR A 20 -25.73 17.68 -22.95
N VAL A 21 -25.13 17.57 -21.76
CA VAL A 21 -23.71 17.24 -21.61
C VAL A 21 -23.63 15.79 -21.17
N ASP A 22 -23.17 14.93 -22.08
CA ASP A 22 -22.85 13.55 -21.75
C ASP A 22 -21.36 13.44 -21.42
N TYR A 23 -21.08 13.00 -20.20
CA TYR A 23 -19.72 12.72 -19.76
C TYR A 23 -19.31 11.33 -20.26
N ILE A 24 -18.56 11.31 -21.36
CA ILE A 24 -17.93 10.08 -21.82
C ILE A 24 -16.60 9.93 -21.08
N ALA A 25 -16.55 9.04 -20.10
CA ALA A 25 -15.29 8.63 -19.52
C ALA A 25 -14.48 7.91 -20.59
N LYS A 26 -13.54 8.60 -21.23
CA LYS A 26 -12.51 7.93 -22.04
C LYS A 26 -11.58 7.22 -21.08
N ASP A 27 -11.63 5.90 -21.08
CA ASP A 27 -10.67 5.07 -20.40
C ASP A 27 -9.30 5.30 -21.03
N LYS A 28 -8.51 6.23 -20.47
CA LYS A 28 -7.18 6.59 -20.99
C LYS A 28 -6.10 5.62 -20.51
N GLN A 29 -6.47 4.66 -19.67
CA GLN A 29 -5.51 3.79 -19.02
C GLN A 29 -5.52 2.42 -19.70
N ASN A 30 -4.47 2.16 -20.45
CA ASN A 30 -4.25 0.86 -21.07
C ASN A 30 -3.52 -0.05 -20.06
N ILE A 31 -3.96 -1.32 -20.04
CA ILE A 31 -3.25 -2.40 -19.37
C ILE A 31 -1.84 -2.44 -19.94
N LYS A 32 -0.84 -2.40 -19.06
CA LYS A 32 0.54 -2.58 -19.48
C LYS A 32 0.75 -4.06 -19.76
N THR A 33 1.13 -4.38 -21.00
CA THR A 33 1.54 -5.74 -21.39
C THR A 33 3.02 -5.76 -21.72
N GLU A 34 3.68 -6.86 -21.40
CA GLU A 34 5.02 -7.18 -21.85
C GLU A 34 4.98 -8.42 -22.72
N LYS A 35 5.79 -8.42 -23.79
CA LYS A 35 5.89 -9.58 -24.68
C LYS A 35 6.88 -10.57 -24.10
N HIS A 36 6.40 -11.78 -23.86
CA HIS A 36 7.19 -12.90 -23.44
C HIS A 36 7.32 -13.89 -24.60
N TYR A 37 8.43 -14.62 -24.62
CA TYR A 37 8.62 -15.73 -25.57
C TYR A 37 8.62 -17.06 -24.82
N SER A 38 8.13 -18.10 -25.47
CA SER A 38 8.30 -19.50 -25.08
C SER A 38 8.96 -20.27 -26.22
N VAL A 39 9.86 -21.17 -25.89
CA VAL A 39 10.65 -21.95 -26.83
C VAL A 39 9.94 -23.25 -27.18
N GLN A 40 9.73 -23.50 -28.46
CA GLN A 40 9.23 -24.77 -28.98
C GLN A 40 10.43 -25.67 -29.33
N LYS A 41 10.91 -26.44 -28.33
CA LYS A 41 12.16 -27.25 -28.45
C LYS A 41 12.16 -28.15 -29.67
N GLY A 42 11.08 -28.88 -29.96
CA GLY A 42 11.00 -29.79 -31.12
C GLY A 42 11.17 -29.10 -32.45
N ILE A 43 10.64 -27.87 -32.61
CA ILE A 43 10.84 -27.06 -33.81
C ILE A 43 12.26 -26.48 -33.85
N LEU A 44 12.76 -26.02 -32.71
CA LEU A 44 14.09 -25.42 -32.59
C LEU A 44 15.20 -26.41 -32.94
N GLU A 45 15.08 -27.67 -32.53
CA GLU A 45 16.04 -28.75 -32.80
C GLU A 45 16.09 -29.14 -34.28
N THR A 46 14.94 -29.14 -34.93
CA THR A 46 14.81 -29.54 -36.34
C THR A 46 14.98 -28.39 -37.34
N LEU A 47 15.10 -27.14 -36.84
CA LEU A 47 15.18 -25.95 -37.68
C LEU A 47 16.50 -25.94 -38.47
N ASP A 48 16.39 -25.94 -39.79
CA ASP A 48 17.54 -25.82 -40.67
C ASP A 48 18.09 -24.39 -40.71
N ILE A 49 19.30 -24.22 -40.25
CA ILE A 49 19.98 -22.92 -40.20
C ILE A 49 21.31 -23.03 -40.93
N SER A 50 21.47 -22.24 -41.99
CA SER A 50 22.69 -22.16 -42.73
C SER A 50 23.90 -21.89 -41.82
N GLN A 51 24.98 -22.66 -41.99
CA GLN A 51 26.22 -22.48 -41.22
C GLN A 51 26.86 -21.09 -41.37
N ARG A 52 26.52 -20.37 -42.45
CA ARG A 52 26.96 -18.97 -42.66
C ARG A 52 26.21 -17.98 -41.78
N ALA A 53 25.07 -18.33 -41.22
CA ALA A 53 24.23 -17.48 -40.39
C ALA A 53 24.63 -17.57 -38.89
N LYS A 54 25.90 -17.23 -38.58
CA LYS A 54 26.50 -17.37 -37.23
C LYS A 54 25.60 -16.86 -36.09
N LYS A 55 25.01 -15.66 -36.21
CA LYS A 55 24.14 -15.06 -35.15
C LYS A 55 22.86 -15.85 -34.94
N ARG A 56 22.32 -16.53 -35.96
CA ARG A 56 21.15 -17.41 -35.77
C ARG A 56 21.56 -18.69 -35.03
N LEU A 57 22.73 -19.24 -35.34
CA LEU A 57 23.27 -20.40 -34.61
C LEU A 57 23.56 -20.08 -33.14
N GLU A 58 24.10 -18.89 -32.86
CA GLU A 58 24.32 -18.42 -31.50
C GLU A 58 23.00 -18.30 -30.71
N LEU A 59 21.94 -17.72 -31.32
CA LEU A 59 20.64 -17.64 -30.65
C LEU A 59 20.03 -19.04 -30.46
N ARG A 60 20.13 -19.94 -31.43
CA ARG A 60 19.65 -21.33 -31.27
C ARG A 60 20.31 -22.01 -30.09
N ASN A 61 21.63 -21.95 -29.99
CA ASN A 61 22.39 -22.57 -28.88
C ASN A 61 22.01 -21.94 -27.55
N PHE A 62 21.90 -20.61 -27.49
CA PHE A 62 21.43 -19.89 -26.31
C PHE A 62 20.03 -20.35 -25.82
N LEU A 63 19.09 -20.53 -26.76
CA LEU A 63 17.74 -20.99 -26.45
C LEU A 63 17.70 -22.45 -25.99
N LEU A 64 18.56 -23.31 -26.56
CA LEU A 64 18.67 -24.70 -26.14
C LEU A 64 19.30 -24.88 -24.76
N GLU A 65 20.29 -24.02 -24.41
CA GLU A 65 21.05 -24.13 -23.18
C GLU A 65 20.39 -23.41 -21.99
N LYS A 66 19.79 -22.24 -22.20
CA LYS A 66 19.53 -21.29 -21.10
C LYS A 66 18.09 -21.02 -20.74
N SER A 67 17.09 -21.25 -21.59
CA SER A 67 15.74 -20.90 -21.17
C SER A 67 14.60 -21.51 -22.00
N GLU A 68 13.60 -21.99 -21.30
CA GLU A 68 12.33 -22.40 -21.93
C GLU A 68 11.41 -21.20 -22.23
N SER A 69 11.58 -20.09 -21.52
CA SER A 69 10.78 -18.87 -21.69
C SER A 69 11.49 -17.64 -21.11
N GLY A 70 11.07 -16.44 -21.52
CA GLY A 70 11.61 -15.18 -20.99
C GLY A 70 10.98 -13.93 -21.59
N LYS A 71 11.43 -12.75 -21.16
CA LYS A 71 10.98 -11.47 -21.74
C LYS A 71 11.60 -11.28 -23.12
N LEU A 72 10.77 -10.96 -24.12
CA LEU A 72 11.23 -10.69 -25.48
C LEU A 72 12.21 -9.49 -25.52
N ALA A 73 12.00 -8.51 -24.64
CA ALA A 73 12.88 -7.35 -24.54
C ALA A 73 14.32 -7.73 -24.14
N ASP A 74 14.50 -8.72 -23.25
CA ASP A 74 15.83 -9.16 -22.85
C ASP A 74 16.54 -9.94 -23.98
N LEU A 75 15.77 -10.70 -24.76
CA LEU A 75 16.30 -11.36 -25.94
C LEU A 75 16.78 -10.33 -26.99
N HIS A 76 16.04 -9.22 -27.14
CA HIS A 76 16.43 -8.13 -28.04
C HIS A 76 17.66 -7.31 -27.58
N LYS A 77 18.03 -7.36 -26.30
CA LYS A 77 19.29 -6.78 -25.82
C LYS A 77 20.51 -7.59 -26.24
N LEU A 78 20.32 -8.90 -26.40
CA LEU A 78 21.41 -9.83 -26.75
C LEU A 78 21.48 -10.08 -28.25
N PHE A 79 20.34 -10.10 -28.94
CA PHE A 79 20.24 -10.45 -30.34
C PHE A 79 19.43 -9.41 -31.14
N SER A 80 19.82 -9.17 -32.39
CA SER A 80 19.11 -8.22 -33.27
C SER A 80 17.69 -8.68 -33.55
N ARG A 81 16.81 -7.72 -33.81
CA ARG A 81 15.38 -7.98 -34.11
C ARG A 81 15.18 -8.94 -35.26
N ASP A 82 15.99 -8.83 -36.32
CA ASP A 82 15.88 -9.69 -37.50
C ASP A 82 16.23 -11.15 -37.21
N VAL A 83 17.21 -11.37 -36.33
CA VAL A 83 17.58 -12.73 -35.90
C VAL A 83 16.46 -13.34 -35.07
N VAL A 84 15.89 -12.61 -34.11
CA VAL A 84 14.77 -13.09 -33.31
C VAL A 84 13.51 -13.31 -34.16
N LYS A 85 13.22 -12.41 -35.09
CA LYS A 85 12.07 -12.49 -35.99
C LYS A 85 12.10 -13.78 -36.80
N PHE A 86 13.26 -14.20 -37.29
CA PHE A 86 13.42 -15.48 -38.00
C PHE A 86 12.90 -16.68 -37.16
N PHE A 87 13.19 -16.76 -35.89
CA PHE A 87 12.74 -17.86 -35.03
C PHE A 87 11.24 -17.75 -34.69
N ILE A 88 10.70 -16.54 -34.66
CA ILE A 88 9.25 -16.33 -34.50
C ILE A 88 8.52 -16.81 -35.75
N GLU A 89 8.99 -16.42 -36.95
CA GLU A 89 8.38 -16.82 -38.23
C GLU A 89 8.52 -18.32 -38.47
N ALA A 90 9.59 -18.94 -37.98
CA ALA A 90 9.77 -20.39 -38.04
C ALA A 90 8.93 -21.16 -37.01
N GLY A 91 8.20 -20.48 -36.11
CA GLY A 91 7.42 -21.12 -35.07
C GLY A 91 8.25 -21.67 -33.89
N ALA A 92 9.57 -21.48 -33.91
CA ALA A 92 10.46 -21.91 -32.83
C ALA A 92 10.33 -21.05 -31.55
N LEU A 93 9.86 -19.80 -31.72
CA LEU A 93 9.49 -18.90 -30.62
C LEU A 93 8.03 -18.49 -30.73
N VAL A 94 7.24 -18.76 -29.73
CA VAL A 94 5.87 -18.29 -29.60
C VAL A 94 5.85 -17.07 -28.70
N ILE A 95 5.25 -15.97 -29.16
CA ILE A 95 5.13 -14.73 -28.41
C ILE A 95 3.76 -14.64 -27.76
N THR A 96 3.76 -14.40 -26.47
CA THR A 96 2.56 -14.16 -25.68
C THR A 96 2.64 -12.77 -25.03
N GLU A 97 1.54 -12.06 -24.99
CA GLU A 97 1.43 -10.82 -24.23
C GLU A 97 0.98 -11.16 -22.82
N VAL A 98 1.81 -10.77 -21.85
CA VAL A 98 1.55 -10.99 -20.42
C VAL A 98 1.26 -9.63 -19.80
N GLU A 99 0.16 -9.54 -19.06
CA GLU A 99 -0.15 -8.34 -18.30
C GLU A 99 0.86 -8.16 -17.17
N VAL A 100 1.36 -6.94 -17.01
CA VAL A 100 2.34 -6.59 -15.98
C VAL A 100 1.78 -5.45 -15.14
N ASN A 101 1.74 -5.65 -13.84
CA ASN A 101 1.42 -4.59 -12.91
C ASN A 101 2.63 -3.66 -12.77
N ARG A 102 2.41 -2.35 -12.97
CA ARG A 102 3.48 -1.33 -12.88
C ARG A 102 4.01 -1.21 -11.45
N ALA A 103 3.18 -1.47 -10.46
CA ALA A 103 3.56 -1.40 -9.05
C ALA A 103 4.42 -2.60 -8.58
N ASP A 104 4.41 -3.73 -9.29
CA ASP A 104 5.17 -4.92 -8.92
C ASP A 104 6.69 -4.67 -8.87
N SER A 105 7.19 -3.69 -9.63
CA SER A 105 8.62 -3.32 -9.58
C SER A 105 9.07 -2.79 -8.20
N TYR A 106 8.15 -2.27 -7.38
CA TYR A 106 8.44 -1.83 -6.02
C TYR A 106 8.48 -3.01 -5.03
N PHE A 107 7.86 -4.14 -5.37
CA PHE A 107 7.60 -5.26 -4.46
C PHE A 107 8.45 -6.51 -4.73
N GLU A 108 9.15 -6.59 -5.85
CA GLU A 108 9.90 -7.78 -6.31
C GLU A 108 11.00 -8.29 -5.36
N LYS A 109 11.30 -7.58 -4.25
CA LYS A 109 12.46 -7.88 -3.39
C LYS A 109 12.16 -8.08 -1.91
N VAL A 110 10.89 -8.12 -1.51
CA VAL A 110 10.55 -8.26 -0.09
C VAL A 110 10.53 -9.73 0.29
N ALA A 111 11.51 -10.17 1.07
CA ALA A 111 11.55 -11.54 1.58
C ALA A 111 10.34 -11.80 2.50
N ARG A 112 9.77 -13.00 2.41
CA ARG A 112 8.72 -13.45 3.31
C ARG A 112 9.25 -13.52 4.73
N THR A 113 8.44 -13.08 5.68
CA THR A 113 8.75 -13.15 7.12
C THR A 113 7.62 -13.86 7.86
N ASP A 114 7.99 -14.58 8.91
CA ASP A 114 7.01 -15.22 9.79
C ASP A 114 6.38 -14.21 10.76
N PHE A 115 5.23 -14.56 11.30
CA PHE A 115 4.58 -13.78 12.35
C PHE A 115 5.40 -13.80 13.63
N LEU A 116 5.47 -12.65 14.30
CA LEU A 116 6.12 -12.56 15.60
C LEU A 116 5.20 -13.14 16.68
N GLU A 117 5.79 -13.71 17.71
CA GLU A 117 5.02 -14.14 18.88
C GLU A 117 4.38 -12.94 19.58
N LEU A 118 3.11 -13.06 19.85
CA LEU A 118 2.34 -12.04 20.56
C LEU A 118 2.52 -12.18 22.08
N ASN A 119 2.68 -11.06 22.78
CA ASN A 119 2.53 -11.06 24.23
C ASN A 119 1.05 -11.28 24.62
N ALA A 120 0.79 -11.49 25.91
CA ALA A 120 -0.54 -11.81 26.41
C ALA A 120 -1.59 -10.73 26.08
N GLN A 121 -1.23 -9.45 26.15
CA GLN A 121 -2.13 -8.33 25.84
C GLN A 121 -2.48 -8.30 24.34
N GLN A 122 -1.47 -8.47 23.48
CA GLN A 122 -1.64 -8.52 22.03
C GLN A 122 -2.49 -9.73 21.61
N ALA A 123 -2.19 -10.91 22.14
CA ALA A 123 -2.95 -12.12 21.87
C ALA A 123 -4.42 -11.98 22.30
N HIS A 124 -4.66 -11.45 23.49
CA HIS A 124 -6.02 -11.17 23.97
C HIS A 124 -6.75 -10.19 23.02
N ALA A 125 -6.10 -9.11 22.62
CA ALA A 125 -6.70 -8.15 21.70
C ALA A 125 -7.09 -8.79 20.37
N VAL A 126 -6.20 -9.61 19.78
CA VAL A 126 -6.49 -10.34 18.53
C VAL A 126 -7.69 -11.28 18.71
N GLU A 127 -7.73 -12.10 19.76
CA GLU A 127 -8.81 -13.04 19.99
C GLU A 127 -10.17 -12.35 20.18
N VAL A 128 -10.23 -11.29 20.97
CA VAL A 128 -11.47 -10.52 21.19
C VAL A 128 -11.98 -9.91 19.87
N MET A 129 -11.09 -9.30 19.08
CA MET A 129 -11.46 -8.70 17.80
C MET A 129 -11.84 -9.76 16.77
N ALA A 130 -11.06 -10.83 16.66
CA ALA A 130 -11.31 -11.92 15.70
C ALA A 130 -12.66 -12.60 15.97
N GLY A 131 -13.06 -12.76 17.22
CA GLY A 131 -14.36 -13.33 17.61
C GLY A 131 -15.57 -12.52 17.12
N GLN A 132 -15.39 -11.29 16.68
CA GLN A 132 -16.46 -10.42 16.15
C GLN A 132 -16.46 -10.31 14.61
N ILE A 133 -15.47 -10.88 13.92
CA ILE A 133 -15.42 -10.84 12.45
C ILE A 133 -16.67 -11.52 11.86
N GLY A 134 -17.34 -10.81 10.96
CA GLY A 134 -18.55 -11.31 10.29
C GLY A 134 -19.85 -11.15 11.10
N ARG A 135 -19.75 -10.74 12.36
CA ARG A 135 -20.93 -10.49 13.22
C ARG A 135 -21.35 -9.03 13.22
N GLY A 136 -20.46 -8.14 12.79
CA GLY A 136 -20.60 -6.71 12.97
C GLY A 136 -20.53 -6.35 14.47
N GLY A 137 -20.86 -5.13 14.80
CA GLY A 137 -20.92 -4.71 16.21
C GLY A 137 -20.33 -3.35 16.45
N LYS A 138 -19.99 -3.09 17.71
CA LYS A 138 -19.36 -1.85 18.13
C LYS A 138 -17.92 -1.80 17.61
N PRO A 139 -17.44 -0.63 17.17
CA PRO A 139 -16.02 -0.45 16.85
C PRO A 139 -15.12 -0.75 18.04
N PHE A 140 -13.88 -1.07 17.76
CA PHE A 140 -12.82 -1.23 18.76
C PHE A 140 -11.93 0.01 18.79
N LEU A 141 -11.60 0.50 19.98
CA LEU A 141 -10.46 1.37 20.21
C LEU A 141 -9.32 0.49 20.74
N LEU A 142 -8.25 0.35 19.97
CA LEU A 142 -7.00 -0.27 20.40
C LEU A 142 -6.02 0.84 20.79
N GLU A 143 -5.96 1.18 22.06
CA GLU A 143 -5.00 2.12 22.60
C GLU A 143 -3.72 1.39 22.98
N GLY A 144 -2.58 1.87 22.51
CA GLY A 144 -1.31 1.23 22.82
C GLY A 144 -0.16 2.21 22.74
N VAL A 145 0.70 2.19 23.75
CA VAL A 145 1.88 3.05 23.79
C VAL A 145 2.74 2.89 22.53
N THR A 146 3.52 3.91 22.19
CA THR A 146 4.45 3.82 21.05
C THR A 146 5.39 2.63 21.24
N GLY A 147 5.47 1.76 20.23
CA GLY A 147 6.25 0.52 20.29
C GLY A 147 5.56 -0.64 21.04
N SER A 148 4.26 -0.54 21.35
CA SER A 148 3.48 -1.67 21.92
C SER A 148 3.20 -2.80 20.92
N GLY A 149 3.55 -2.62 19.65
CA GLY A 149 3.34 -3.62 18.61
C GLY A 149 1.92 -3.65 18.03
N LYS A 150 1.19 -2.54 18.04
CA LYS A 150 -0.13 -2.43 17.37
C LYS A 150 -0.13 -3.00 15.95
N THR A 151 0.92 -2.72 15.17
CA THR A 151 1.03 -3.24 13.80
C THR A 151 1.04 -4.77 13.76
N GLU A 152 1.71 -5.44 14.70
CA GLU A 152 1.70 -6.91 14.76
C GLU A 152 0.31 -7.45 15.10
N VAL A 153 -0.42 -6.78 15.98
CA VAL A 153 -1.84 -7.10 16.26
C VAL A 153 -2.68 -6.98 14.99
N TYR A 154 -2.45 -5.93 14.17
CA TYR A 154 -3.15 -5.79 12.89
C TYR A 154 -2.82 -6.92 11.92
N LEU A 155 -1.54 -7.31 11.81
CA LEU A 155 -1.12 -8.39 10.92
C LEU A 155 -1.79 -9.72 11.30
N HIS A 156 -1.79 -10.08 12.59
CA HIS A 156 -2.48 -11.28 13.06
C HIS A 156 -4.01 -11.21 12.86
N LEU A 157 -4.61 -10.04 13.07
CA LEU A 157 -6.05 -9.85 12.83
C LEU A 157 -6.41 -10.01 11.34
N ILE A 158 -5.55 -9.51 10.45
CA ILE A 158 -5.71 -9.68 9.00
C ILE A 158 -5.57 -11.16 8.63
N GLU A 159 -4.60 -11.88 9.19
CA GLU A 159 -4.44 -13.31 8.97
C GLU A 159 -5.72 -14.06 9.34
N ARG A 160 -6.30 -13.80 10.53
CA ARG A 160 -7.58 -14.40 10.96
C ARG A 160 -8.72 -14.03 10.01
N THR A 161 -8.74 -12.78 9.53
CA THR A 161 -9.74 -12.30 8.56
C THR A 161 -9.63 -13.07 7.24
N LEU A 162 -8.42 -13.24 6.71
CA LEU A 162 -8.16 -13.98 5.48
C LEU A 162 -8.47 -15.48 5.62
N ALA A 163 -8.16 -16.08 6.77
CA ALA A 163 -8.50 -17.48 7.08
C ALA A 163 -10.01 -17.74 7.07
N MET A 164 -10.83 -16.71 7.35
CA MET A 164 -12.29 -16.78 7.24
C MET A 164 -12.80 -16.49 5.81
N GLY A 165 -11.93 -16.40 4.81
CA GLY A 165 -12.29 -16.09 3.43
C GLY A 165 -12.73 -14.63 3.21
N LYS A 166 -12.42 -13.72 4.14
CA LYS A 166 -12.80 -12.32 4.09
C LYS A 166 -11.61 -11.43 3.70
N THR A 167 -11.88 -10.17 3.43
CA THR A 167 -10.89 -9.17 2.99
C THR A 167 -10.68 -8.11 4.08
N ALA A 168 -9.57 -7.37 3.98
CA ALA A 168 -9.23 -6.34 4.96
C ALA A 168 -8.80 -5.01 4.32
N ILE A 169 -9.14 -3.91 4.97
CA ILE A 169 -8.65 -2.56 4.64
C ILE A 169 -7.85 -2.04 5.82
N VAL A 170 -6.67 -1.50 5.55
CA VAL A 170 -5.84 -0.82 6.52
C VAL A 170 -5.58 0.60 6.05
N LEU A 171 -6.02 1.57 6.83
CA LEU A 171 -5.72 2.98 6.60
C LEU A 171 -4.56 3.40 7.48
N VAL A 172 -3.57 4.03 6.88
CA VAL A 172 -2.38 4.56 7.54
C VAL A 172 -2.25 6.03 7.15
N PRO A 173 -1.84 6.94 8.06
CA PRO A 173 -1.55 8.32 7.68
C PRO A 173 -0.55 8.37 6.53
N GLU A 174 -0.74 9.29 5.58
CA GLU A 174 0.10 9.35 4.38
C GLU A 174 1.59 9.52 4.71
N ILE A 175 1.90 10.31 5.75
CA ILE A 175 3.27 10.52 6.26
C ILE A 175 3.87 9.24 6.86
N SER A 176 3.05 8.32 7.34
CA SER A 176 3.47 7.04 7.94
C SER A 176 3.51 5.90 6.91
N LEU A 177 3.00 6.12 5.69
CA LEU A 177 2.98 5.13 4.63
C LEU A 177 4.34 5.03 3.92
N THR A 178 5.35 4.71 4.71
CA THR A 178 6.73 4.54 4.25
C THR A 178 6.94 3.16 3.60
N PRO A 179 8.00 2.98 2.77
CA PRO A 179 8.37 1.67 2.25
C PRO A 179 8.54 0.63 3.36
N GLN A 180 9.08 1.01 4.52
CA GLN A 180 9.24 0.11 5.66
C GLN A 180 7.89 -0.38 6.20
N MET A 181 6.90 0.52 6.27
CA MET A 181 5.55 0.16 6.74
C MET A 181 4.85 -0.76 5.74
N THR A 182 4.87 -0.43 4.46
CA THR A 182 4.26 -1.25 3.40
C THR A 182 4.91 -2.62 3.30
N ASN A 183 6.25 -2.69 3.42
CA ASN A 183 7.00 -3.94 3.39
C ASN A 183 6.61 -4.91 4.52
N ARG A 184 6.16 -4.42 5.67
CA ARG A 184 5.64 -5.30 6.75
C ARG A 184 4.41 -6.08 6.30
N PHE A 185 3.50 -5.45 5.57
CA PHE A 185 2.32 -6.13 5.03
C PHE A 185 2.68 -7.05 3.86
N ILE A 186 3.53 -6.58 2.95
CA ILE A 186 3.96 -7.35 1.77
C ILE A 186 4.76 -8.58 2.19
N SER A 187 5.67 -8.48 3.17
CA SER A 187 6.44 -9.61 3.67
C SER A 187 5.58 -10.72 4.30
N ARG A 188 4.40 -10.36 4.83
CA ARG A 188 3.47 -11.31 5.44
C ARG A 188 2.49 -11.89 4.43
N PHE A 189 1.90 -11.06 3.59
CA PHE A 189 0.77 -11.45 2.75
C PHE A 189 1.11 -11.48 1.25
N GLY A 190 2.27 -10.94 0.83
CA GLY A 190 2.75 -10.95 -0.56
C GLY A 190 1.76 -10.36 -1.55
N ASP A 191 1.46 -11.12 -2.61
CA ASP A 191 0.61 -10.69 -3.72
C ASP A 191 -0.85 -10.43 -3.33
N LEU A 192 -1.26 -10.87 -2.14
CA LEU A 192 -2.59 -10.54 -1.60
C LEU A 192 -2.72 -9.09 -1.18
N VAL A 193 -1.61 -8.31 -1.13
CA VAL A 193 -1.62 -6.89 -0.74
C VAL A 193 -1.67 -6.00 -1.96
N ALA A 194 -2.54 -5.00 -1.91
CA ALA A 194 -2.55 -3.84 -2.79
C ALA A 194 -2.24 -2.58 -1.98
N ILE A 195 -1.39 -1.70 -2.53
CA ILE A 195 -1.01 -0.44 -1.89
C ILE A 195 -1.66 0.73 -2.63
N MET A 196 -2.37 1.59 -1.91
CA MET A 196 -3.12 2.71 -2.51
C MET A 196 -2.78 4.04 -1.82
N HIS A 197 -2.04 4.91 -2.50
CA HIS A 197 -1.69 6.25 -1.99
C HIS A 197 -1.58 7.29 -3.11
N SER A 198 -1.48 8.57 -2.73
CA SER A 198 -1.43 9.70 -3.67
C SER A 198 -0.19 9.70 -4.55
N GLY A 199 0.95 9.23 -4.05
CA GLY A 199 2.24 9.18 -4.75
C GLY A 199 2.33 8.17 -5.89
N LEU A 200 1.36 7.26 -6.04
CA LEU A 200 1.29 6.38 -7.20
C LEU A 200 0.88 7.17 -8.45
N SER A 201 1.50 6.86 -9.59
CA SER A 201 1.05 7.34 -10.89
C SER A 201 -0.38 6.83 -11.20
N ASP A 202 -1.07 7.47 -12.13
CA ASP A 202 -2.43 7.05 -12.51
C ASP A 202 -2.46 5.62 -13.04
N GLY A 203 -1.40 5.20 -13.76
CA GLY A 203 -1.26 3.82 -14.25
C GLY A 203 -1.10 2.81 -13.11
N GLU A 204 -0.29 3.10 -12.10
CA GLU A 204 -0.11 2.25 -10.92
C GLU A 204 -1.39 2.18 -10.09
N LYS A 205 -2.08 3.32 -9.88
CA LYS A 205 -3.40 3.34 -9.21
C LYS A 205 -4.41 2.45 -9.93
N PHE A 206 -4.42 2.50 -11.26
CA PHE A 206 -5.31 1.67 -12.06
C PHE A 206 -4.98 0.18 -11.94
N ASP A 207 -3.70 -0.18 -11.99
CA ASP A 207 -3.26 -1.56 -11.85
C ASP A 207 -3.58 -2.12 -10.45
N GLU A 208 -3.31 -1.36 -9.38
CA GLU A 208 -3.67 -1.74 -8.01
C GLU A 208 -5.19 -1.86 -7.83
N TRP A 209 -5.97 -0.92 -8.40
CA TRP A 209 -7.43 -0.99 -8.38
C TRP A 209 -7.95 -2.26 -9.10
N ARG A 210 -7.37 -2.62 -10.24
CA ARG A 210 -7.71 -3.85 -10.96
C ARG A 210 -7.36 -5.10 -10.16
N LYS A 211 -6.20 -5.13 -9.52
CA LYS A 211 -5.74 -6.21 -8.64
C LYS A 211 -6.75 -6.46 -7.50
N VAL A 212 -7.27 -5.39 -6.92
CA VAL A 212 -8.33 -5.45 -5.91
C VAL A 212 -9.65 -5.94 -6.54
N ARG A 213 -10.07 -5.35 -7.64
CA ARG A 213 -11.35 -5.67 -8.30
C ARG A 213 -11.43 -7.11 -8.81
N SER A 214 -10.32 -7.67 -9.28
CA SER A 214 -10.23 -9.07 -9.73
C SER A 214 -10.22 -10.08 -8.57
N GLY A 215 -10.10 -9.62 -7.31
CA GLY A 215 -9.98 -10.48 -6.13
C GLY A 215 -8.58 -11.08 -5.94
N GLN A 216 -7.60 -10.68 -6.74
CA GLN A 216 -6.20 -11.07 -6.57
C GLN A 216 -5.65 -10.50 -5.25
N ALA A 217 -5.87 -9.20 -5.00
CA ALA A 217 -5.58 -8.61 -3.70
C ALA A 217 -6.79 -8.75 -2.77
N LYS A 218 -6.53 -9.16 -1.54
CA LYS A 218 -7.50 -9.33 -0.46
C LYS A 218 -7.26 -8.38 0.71
N VAL A 219 -6.11 -7.73 0.73
CA VAL A 219 -5.72 -6.74 1.73
C VAL A 219 -5.36 -5.45 1.01
N VAL A 220 -6.01 -4.36 1.37
CA VAL A 220 -5.66 -3.03 0.87
C VAL A 220 -5.02 -2.24 1.99
N VAL A 221 -3.83 -1.73 1.76
CA VAL A 221 -3.12 -0.81 2.68
C VAL A 221 -2.97 0.53 1.97
N GLY A 222 -3.37 1.60 2.62
CA GLY A 222 -3.25 2.89 1.97
C GLY A 222 -3.63 4.08 2.82
N ALA A 223 -3.55 5.26 2.19
CA ALA A 223 -3.98 6.51 2.81
C ALA A 223 -5.52 6.61 2.86
N ARG A 224 -6.02 7.75 3.31
CA ARG A 224 -7.45 8.04 3.47
C ARG A 224 -8.35 7.52 2.33
N SER A 225 -7.95 7.72 1.08
CA SER A 225 -8.74 7.33 -0.10
C SER A 225 -8.86 5.81 -0.30
N ALA A 226 -7.98 5.02 0.30
CA ALA A 226 -8.04 3.56 0.24
C ALA A 226 -9.32 3.00 0.88
N ILE A 227 -10.03 3.80 1.69
CA ILE A 227 -11.34 3.42 2.21
C ILE A 227 -12.38 3.12 1.11
N PHE A 228 -12.18 3.62 -0.11
CA PHE A 228 -13.06 3.39 -1.25
C PHE A 228 -12.62 2.22 -2.15
N ALA A 229 -11.57 1.49 -1.76
CA ALA A 229 -11.12 0.32 -2.52
C ALA A 229 -12.27 -0.65 -2.78
N PRO A 230 -12.39 -1.21 -4.00
CA PRO A 230 -13.52 -2.06 -4.41
C PRO A 230 -13.38 -3.50 -3.89
N LEU A 231 -13.16 -3.63 -2.58
CA LEU A 231 -13.14 -4.93 -1.90
C LEU A 231 -14.55 -5.37 -1.57
N ASP A 232 -14.83 -6.63 -1.87
CA ASP A 232 -16.03 -7.33 -1.45
C ASP A 232 -15.73 -8.16 -0.18
N ASN A 233 -16.80 -8.57 0.53
CA ASN A 233 -16.73 -9.45 1.70
C ASN A 233 -15.72 -8.98 2.77
N ILE A 234 -15.74 -7.69 3.10
CA ILE A 234 -14.83 -7.11 4.08
C ILE A 234 -15.10 -7.72 5.47
N GLY A 235 -14.05 -8.20 6.13
CA GLY A 235 -14.10 -8.72 7.50
C GLY A 235 -13.53 -7.76 8.53
N ALA A 236 -12.52 -6.98 8.14
CA ALA A 236 -11.87 -6.01 9.03
C ALA A 236 -11.54 -4.70 8.30
N ILE A 237 -11.78 -3.60 8.96
CA ILE A 237 -11.29 -2.26 8.58
C ILE A 237 -10.47 -1.75 9.76
N ILE A 238 -9.22 -1.39 9.52
CA ILE A 238 -8.27 -0.92 10.51
C ILE A 238 -7.88 0.51 10.16
N ILE A 239 -7.94 1.42 11.10
CA ILE A 239 -7.45 2.80 10.95
C ILE A 239 -6.34 3.00 11.99
N ASP A 240 -5.10 3.06 11.53
CA ASP A 240 -3.96 3.33 12.38
C ASP A 240 -3.81 4.83 12.61
N GLU A 241 -3.31 5.22 13.80
CA GLU A 241 -3.21 6.62 14.25
C GLU A 241 -4.51 7.41 13.97
N GLU A 242 -5.64 6.90 14.49
CA GLU A 242 -7.01 7.39 14.17
C GLU A 242 -7.22 8.88 14.47
N HIS A 243 -6.38 9.46 15.35
CA HIS A 243 -6.42 10.87 15.74
C HIS A 243 -5.90 11.82 14.65
N GLU A 244 -5.25 11.29 13.62
CA GLU A 244 -4.63 12.11 12.56
C GLU A 244 -5.66 12.90 11.75
N ALA A 245 -5.44 14.21 11.65
CA ALA A 245 -6.33 15.13 10.93
C ALA A 245 -6.41 14.81 9.41
N THR A 246 -5.40 14.12 8.86
CA THR A 246 -5.34 13.77 7.44
C THR A 246 -6.44 12.81 6.99
N TYR A 247 -7.14 12.16 7.92
CA TYR A 247 -8.32 11.34 7.62
C TYR A 247 -9.58 12.16 7.28
N LYS A 248 -9.56 13.46 7.52
CA LYS A 248 -10.59 14.39 7.09
C LYS A 248 -10.23 14.99 5.72
N GLN A 249 -11.14 14.90 4.75
CA GLN A 249 -11.03 15.61 3.47
C GLN A 249 -11.79 16.91 3.53
N GLU A 250 -11.10 18.02 3.31
CA GLU A 250 -11.70 19.37 3.36
C GLU A 250 -12.16 19.86 1.99
N SER A 251 -11.57 19.35 0.90
CA SER A 251 -12.02 19.60 -0.47
C SER A 251 -13.24 18.74 -0.83
N ASN A 252 -14.03 19.19 -1.81
CA ASN A 252 -15.18 18.41 -2.28
C ASN A 252 -14.75 17.14 -3.06
N PRO A 253 -15.42 16.00 -2.82
CA PRO A 253 -16.43 15.73 -1.79
C PRO A 253 -15.81 15.67 -0.38
N ARG A 254 -16.43 16.38 0.58
CA ARG A 254 -15.97 16.39 1.97
C ARG A 254 -16.41 15.11 2.68
N TYR A 255 -15.47 14.42 3.34
CA TYR A 255 -15.77 13.26 4.17
C TYR A 255 -14.69 13.05 5.22
N HIS A 256 -15.01 12.24 6.23
CA HIS A 256 -14.05 11.71 7.18
C HIS A 256 -13.93 10.20 6.98
N ALA A 257 -12.71 9.68 6.82
CA ALA A 257 -12.48 8.26 6.53
C ALA A 257 -13.09 7.34 7.61
N ARG A 258 -13.04 7.74 8.89
CA ARG A 258 -13.65 7.00 10.00
C ARG A 258 -15.16 6.83 9.82
N ASP A 259 -15.87 7.87 9.37
CA ASP A 259 -17.32 7.80 9.19
C ASP A 259 -17.67 6.88 8.02
N VAL A 260 -16.93 6.96 6.91
CA VAL A 260 -17.07 6.03 5.78
C VAL A 260 -16.74 4.60 6.22
N ALA A 261 -15.70 4.41 7.03
CA ALA A 261 -15.32 3.10 7.56
C ALA A 261 -16.42 2.50 8.44
N LEU A 262 -17.06 3.31 9.29
CA LEU A 262 -18.22 2.87 10.08
C LEU A 262 -19.38 2.39 9.20
N LEU A 263 -19.71 3.13 8.14
CA LEU A 263 -20.77 2.74 7.20
C LEU A 263 -20.41 1.46 6.46
N ARG A 264 -19.16 1.34 5.96
CA ARG A 264 -18.70 0.14 5.27
C ARG A 264 -18.63 -1.07 6.19
N ALA A 265 -18.12 -0.90 7.41
CA ALA A 265 -18.08 -1.97 8.40
C ALA A 265 -19.49 -2.50 8.69
N LYS A 266 -20.45 -1.61 8.88
CA LYS A 266 -21.85 -1.97 9.10
C LYS A 266 -22.45 -2.72 7.90
N SER A 267 -22.22 -2.28 6.66
CA SER A 267 -22.78 -2.92 5.46
C SER A 267 -22.22 -4.30 5.18
N HIS A 268 -20.96 -4.57 5.57
CA HIS A 268 -20.31 -5.87 5.35
C HIS A 268 -20.33 -6.79 6.59
N GLY A 269 -20.86 -6.34 7.73
CA GLY A 269 -20.71 -7.04 9.00
C GLY A 269 -19.25 -7.13 9.46
N ALA A 270 -18.41 -6.19 9.01
CA ALA A 270 -16.99 -6.14 9.34
C ALA A 270 -16.77 -5.53 10.72
N ILE A 271 -15.62 -5.82 11.32
CA ILE A 271 -15.14 -5.09 12.48
C ILE A 271 -14.42 -3.80 12.05
N LEU A 272 -14.55 -2.75 12.84
CA LEU A 272 -13.76 -1.52 12.72
C LEU A 272 -12.84 -1.39 13.91
N VAL A 273 -11.54 -1.27 13.65
CA VAL A 273 -10.49 -1.08 14.66
C VAL A 273 -9.87 0.30 14.47
N LEU A 274 -9.90 1.09 15.52
CA LEU A 274 -9.29 2.42 15.61
C LEU A 274 -8.07 2.30 16.51
N GLY A 275 -6.87 2.36 15.94
CA GLY A 275 -5.62 2.23 16.66
C GLY A 275 -4.95 3.58 16.89
N SER A 276 -4.46 3.81 18.11
CA SER A 276 -3.68 5.01 18.43
C SER A 276 -2.86 4.85 19.70
N ALA A 277 -1.78 5.60 19.81
CA ALA A 277 -1.09 5.81 21.07
C ALA A 277 -1.71 6.98 21.87
N THR A 278 -2.33 7.92 21.16
CA THR A 278 -2.91 9.16 21.67
C THR A 278 -4.29 9.37 21.03
N PRO A 279 -5.30 8.54 21.40
CA PRO A 279 -6.60 8.60 20.74
C PRO A 279 -7.24 9.97 20.85
N SER A 280 -8.05 10.33 19.84
CA SER A 280 -8.85 11.56 19.89
C SER A 280 -9.79 11.55 21.09
N ILE A 281 -10.06 12.75 21.64
CA ILE A 281 -10.93 12.90 22.82
C ILE A 281 -12.31 12.27 22.56
N GLU A 282 -12.83 12.44 21.33
CA GLU A 282 -14.12 11.89 20.92
C GLU A 282 -14.12 10.35 20.91
N THR A 283 -13.06 9.75 20.39
CA THR A 283 -12.92 8.28 20.32
C THR A 283 -12.75 7.70 21.72
N ARG A 284 -11.91 8.34 22.53
CA ARG A 284 -11.70 7.92 23.92
C ARG A 284 -12.99 8.05 24.76
N ALA A 285 -13.75 9.15 24.61
CA ALA A 285 -15.01 9.34 25.30
C ALA A 285 -16.06 8.28 24.88
N ARG A 286 -16.10 7.90 23.61
CA ARG A 286 -16.99 6.84 23.13
C ARG A 286 -16.62 5.48 23.71
N ALA A 287 -15.33 5.18 23.83
CA ALA A 287 -14.85 3.97 24.49
C ALA A 287 -15.23 3.95 25.99
N GLN A 288 -15.01 5.05 26.71
CA GLN A 288 -15.39 5.17 28.13
C GLN A 288 -16.90 5.02 28.36
N LYS A 289 -17.72 5.50 27.44
CA LYS A 289 -19.19 5.35 27.49
C LYS A 289 -19.67 3.96 27.02
N GLY A 290 -18.77 3.04 26.67
CA GLY A 290 -19.12 1.71 26.18
C GLY A 290 -19.76 1.69 24.77
N VAL A 291 -19.64 2.80 24.02
CA VAL A 291 -20.08 2.87 22.59
C VAL A 291 -19.08 2.11 21.72
N TYR A 292 -17.79 2.15 22.06
CA TYR A 292 -16.73 1.35 21.46
C TYR A 292 -16.21 0.31 22.46
N HIS A 293 -15.74 -0.82 21.98
CA HIS A 293 -14.94 -1.74 22.78
C HIS A 293 -13.57 -1.13 23.03
N PHE A 294 -13.11 -1.19 24.27
CA PHE A 294 -11.80 -0.66 24.64
C PHE A 294 -10.81 -1.79 24.88
N LEU A 295 -9.68 -1.75 24.17
CA LEU A 295 -8.56 -2.66 24.32
C LEU A 295 -7.29 -1.83 24.52
N GLU A 296 -6.45 -2.24 25.46
CA GLU A 296 -5.26 -1.49 25.85
C GLU A 296 -4.01 -2.37 25.77
N LEU A 297 -2.93 -1.80 25.22
CA LEU A 297 -1.59 -2.38 25.16
C LEU A 297 -0.64 -1.48 25.94
N THR A 298 -0.43 -1.77 27.21
CA THR A 298 0.40 -0.96 28.11
C THR A 298 1.89 -1.32 28.03
N GLU A 299 2.19 -2.54 27.56
CA GLU A 299 3.55 -3.05 27.47
C GLU A 299 4.16 -2.77 26.10
N ARG A 300 5.46 -2.45 26.07
CA ARG A 300 6.21 -2.37 24.83
C ARG A 300 6.55 -3.77 24.32
N ALA A 301 6.48 -3.96 23.00
CA ALA A 301 6.86 -5.22 22.33
C ALA A 301 8.33 -5.58 22.60
N ASN A 302 9.21 -4.59 22.70
CA ASN A 302 10.59 -4.77 23.11
C ASN A 302 10.77 -4.35 24.60
N PRO A 303 10.91 -5.29 25.54
CA PRO A 303 11.08 -4.99 26.97
C PRO A 303 12.36 -4.20 27.28
N LYS A 304 13.35 -4.25 26.40
CA LYS A 304 14.61 -3.51 26.55
C LYS A 304 14.51 -2.04 26.11
N ALA A 305 13.44 -1.65 25.43
CA ALA A 305 13.23 -0.28 24.99
C ALA A 305 12.90 0.63 26.17
N LYS A 306 13.82 1.51 26.54
CA LYS A 306 13.62 2.49 27.58
C LYS A 306 12.82 3.69 27.07
N ILE A 307 11.97 4.26 27.94
CA ILE A 307 11.31 5.53 27.66
C ILE A 307 12.40 6.61 27.65
N PRO A 308 12.42 7.52 26.65
CA PRO A 308 13.30 8.67 26.70
C PRO A 308 13.09 9.47 27.99
N GLN A 309 14.18 9.88 28.62
CA GLN A 309 14.10 10.78 29.75
C GLN A 309 13.74 12.17 29.24
N VAL A 310 12.61 12.70 29.70
CA VAL A 310 12.14 14.04 29.31
C VAL A 310 12.55 15.02 30.40
N GLU A 311 13.25 16.09 30.00
CA GLU A 311 13.60 17.21 30.81
C GLU A 311 12.85 18.45 30.32
N VAL A 312 12.05 19.05 31.22
CA VAL A 312 11.31 20.27 30.90
C VAL A 312 12.18 21.47 31.30
N VAL A 313 12.49 22.31 30.35
CA VAL A 313 13.33 23.49 30.53
C VAL A 313 12.48 24.73 30.27
N ASP A 314 12.36 25.62 31.28
CA ASP A 314 11.65 26.89 31.10
C ASP A 314 12.54 27.87 30.30
N PHE A 315 12.02 28.31 29.17
CA PHE A 315 12.72 29.26 28.32
C PHE A 315 13.01 30.60 29.02
N LYS A 316 12.17 30.99 30.00
CA LYS A 316 12.31 32.22 30.78
C LYS A 316 13.61 32.27 31.59
N ASP A 317 14.15 31.13 32.00
CA ASP A 317 15.40 31.04 32.74
C ASP A 317 16.62 31.50 31.94
N PHE A 318 16.44 31.65 30.62
CA PHE A 318 17.50 32.03 29.67
C PHE A 318 17.24 33.36 28.97
N VAL A 319 16.11 34.01 29.21
CA VAL A 319 15.79 35.35 28.69
C VAL A 319 16.73 36.39 29.29
N GLY A 320 17.47 37.10 28.46
CA GLY A 320 18.41 38.15 28.90
C GLY A 320 19.88 37.72 28.93
N ARG A 321 20.23 36.45 28.62
CA ARG A 321 21.60 36.06 28.35
C ARG A 321 21.89 36.29 26.83
N GLN A 322 22.97 36.90 26.52
CA GLN A 322 23.41 37.63 25.30
C GLN A 322 23.26 36.93 23.93
N GLU A 323 22.66 35.78 23.78
CA GLU A 323 22.40 35.14 22.50
C GLU A 323 20.92 35.00 22.23
N VAL A 324 20.41 35.74 21.24
CA VAL A 324 19.05 35.52 20.73
C VAL A 324 19.08 34.24 19.91
N SER A 325 18.72 33.13 20.55
CA SER A 325 18.60 31.83 19.93
C SER A 325 17.19 31.30 20.17
N ASP A 326 16.59 30.70 19.14
CA ASP A 326 15.32 30.02 19.24
C ASP A 326 15.41 28.70 20.05
N PHE A 327 16.62 28.35 20.52
CA PHE A 327 16.90 27.14 21.27
C PHE A 327 17.56 27.46 22.61
N THR A 328 17.17 26.74 23.65
CA THR A 328 17.81 26.89 24.96
C THR A 328 19.24 26.33 24.95
N PRO A 329 20.18 26.90 25.73
CA PRO A 329 21.56 26.42 25.82
C PRO A 329 21.68 24.90 26.13
N PRO A 330 20.91 24.32 27.06
CA PRO A 330 20.92 22.87 27.30
C PRO A 330 20.53 22.05 26.08
N LEU A 331 19.55 22.51 25.29
CA LEU A 331 19.15 21.83 24.06
C LEU A 331 20.26 21.88 23.01
N LEU A 332 20.89 23.05 22.80
CA LEU A 332 22.02 23.20 21.87
C LEU A 332 23.21 22.30 22.27
N GLU A 333 23.49 22.17 23.55
CA GLU A 333 24.55 21.30 24.03
C GLU A 333 24.25 19.82 23.72
N LYS A 334 23.00 19.39 23.93
CA LYS A 334 22.57 18.02 23.61
C LYS A 334 22.62 17.74 22.11
N ILE A 335 22.15 18.67 21.26
CA ILE A 335 22.26 18.55 19.79
C ILE A 335 23.73 18.40 19.38
N ARG A 336 24.61 19.26 19.84
CA ARG A 336 26.06 19.19 19.52
C ARG A 336 26.70 17.88 20.02
N SER A 337 26.24 17.32 21.12
CA SER A 337 26.73 16.04 21.64
C SER A 337 26.34 14.86 20.74
N GLU A 338 25.14 14.88 20.19
CA GLU A 338 24.66 13.86 19.24
C GLU A 338 25.35 13.99 17.87
N GLU A 339 25.56 15.21 17.36
CA GLU A 339 26.33 15.43 16.13
C GLU A 339 27.77 14.87 16.23
N ARG A 340 28.39 14.98 17.41
CA ARG A 340 29.72 14.39 17.66
C ARG A 340 29.68 12.86 17.73
N ARG A 341 28.55 12.26 18.11
CA ARG A 341 28.37 10.80 18.13
C ARG A 341 28.19 10.24 16.73
N VAL A 342 27.31 10.86 15.95
CA VAL A 342 27.03 10.44 14.56
C VAL A 342 28.24 10.65 13.65
N GLY A 343 29.07 11.65 13.91
CA GLY A 343 30.31 11.89 13.13
C GLY A 343 31.48 10.94 13.48
N LYS A 344 31.29 9.97 14.39
CA LYS A 344 32.29 8.97 14.78
C LYS A 344 31.95 7.55 14.33
N GLU A 345 30.76 7.33 13.75
CA GLU A 345 30.35 6.13 13.08
C GLU A 345 30.50 6.30 11.55
#